data_26c9528e082261f0efe2c0895c9310b2
#
_entry.id   26c9528e082261f0efe2c0895c9310b2
#
_cell.length_a   1.000
_cell.length_b   1.000
_cell.length_c   1.000
_cell.angle_alpha   90.00
_cell.angle_beta   90.00
_cell.angle_gamma   90.00
#
_symmetry.space_group_name_H-M   'P 1'
#
loop_
_entity.id
_entity.type
_entity.pdbx_description
1 polymer ?
#
loop_
_entity_poly.entity_id
_entity_poly.type
_entity_poly.pdbx_seq_one_letter_code
_entity_poly.pdbx_strand_id
1 'polypeptide(L)'
;LPKEWVCPICGAPKSAFVLLSEEETKKAKPERIGEHTVSDVLINQIAAWGVKYVFGIPGTSTLGVVDAIRKTEGRVQYIQVRHEETAAFMASAYGKLTGHVAAVLGISGPGATNLVTGLYDAQLDHAPVLALTGMVHRKLIGQGAIQEIDQHAFFEPLSVYNKTLMTEDQTTSLATLAIKHALLDQGVAHIGIPNDVQKLPYEAEILPFEGRMPNLSYGQEDWMIDKAAKVVDSSLRPVILMGFGARGQGAKLLKLAEKISAPIISTFRAKGFVDDSEPLYVGCHGGVGSTAAGELMDKCDLLLAVGSSFSDLSQIPKKPTVQIDINPLMIARRYPVEVGLLGNSAVLIPKLTAKVVEKNNVNYVLEIGRLKRAWQLQLEKEADPSTNPIRPPYIMGVLNEKIADDAIISLDVGENCWWFGRNFGMKKTQKMVMSGTLATMGFGLPGALAAALIFPDRQIVCITGDGGLTMCLGDFLTAHKYGLPVKVFVMNNKRLGMIMQEQKVEGYSSWQTELHDFSFADFAESSGGFGIKVSQAQELEGAVDRALKSNKPTIVDIDTDPKRFMT
;
A
#
# COMPACT_ATOMS: atom_id res chain seq x y z
N LEU A 1 -22.47 -19.67 36.73
CA LEU A 1 -23.59 -19.29 35.86
C LEU A 1 -24.91 -19.57 36.54
N PRO A 2 -25.97 -18.70 36.47
CA PRO A 2 -27.30 -18.94 37.02
C PRO A 2 -27.91 -20.26 36.54
N LYS A 3 -28.87 -20.80 37.28
CA LYS A 3 -29.51 -22.09 36.91
C LYS A 3 -30.20 -22.05 35.54
N GLU A 4 -30.78 -20.90 35.20
CA GLU A 4 -31.53 -20.65 33.95
C GLU A 4 -30.66 -20.09 32.81
N TRP A 5 -29.34 -20.09 32.98
CA TRP A 5 -28.45 -19.54 31.96
C TRP A 5 -28.50 -20.39 30.68
N VAL A 6 -28.64 -19.68 29.56
CA VAL A 6 -28.61 -20.23 28.22
C VAL A 6 -27.46 -19.54 27.47
N CYS A 7 -26.70 -20.27 26.69
CA CYS A 7 -25.60 -19.70 25.90
C CYS A 7 -26.13 -18.65 24.91
N PRO A 8 -25.68 -17.40 24.97
CA PRO A 8 -26.18 -16.35 24.08
C PRO A 8 -25.79 -16.56 22.61
N ILE A 9 -24.83 -17.46 22.36
CA ILE A 9 -24.31 -17.70 21.00
C ILE A 9 -25.05 -18.88 20.32
N CYS A 10 -25.33 -19.98 21.04
CA CYS A 10 -25.89 -21.17 20.41
C CYS A 10 -27.22 -21.62 21.04
N GLY A 11 -27.76 -20.91 22.02
CA GLY A 11 -29.02 -21.24 22.71
C GLY A 11 -28.97 -22.49 23.58
N ALA A 12 -27.81 -23.10 23.78
CA ALA A 12 -27.69 -24.31 24.58
C ALA A 12 -27.90 -24.03 26.08
N PRO A 13 -28.66 -24.87 26.81
CA PRO A 13 -28.88 -24.71 28.26
C PRO A 13 -27.58 -24.98 29.03
N LYS A 14 -27.48 -24.44 30.25
CA LYS A 14 -26.31 -24.63 31.12
C LYS A 14 -25.93 -26.11 31.30
N SER A 15 -26.89 -27.01 31.30
CA SER A 15 -26.68 -28.46 31.42
C SER A 15 -25.92 -29.09 30.27
N ALA A 16 -25.84 -28.40 29.14
CA ALA A 16 -25.05 -28.82 28.00
C ALA A 16 -23.54 -28.48 28.14
N PHE A 17 -23.15 -27.76 29.20
CA PHE A 17 -21.76 -27.37 29.47
C PHE A 17 -21.26 -28.09 30.73
N VAL A 18 -20.19 -28.84 30.56
CA VAL A 18 -19.51 -29.53 31.67
C VAL A 18 -18.29 -28.68 32.05
N LEU A 19 -18.12 -28.41 33.36
CA LEU A 19 -16.90 -27.79 33.86
C LEU A 19 -15.81 -28.87 33.84
N LEU A 20 -14.91 -28.78 32.88
CA LEU A 20 -13.76 -29.69 32.80
C LEU A 20 -12.68 -29.24 33.80
N SER A 21 -12.04 -30.20 34.46
CA SER A 21 -10.82 -29.96 35.22
C SER A 21 -9.70 -29.54 34.27
N GLU A 22 -8.63 -28.90 34.79
CA GLU A 22 -7.46 -28.57 33.96
C GLU A 22 -6.84 -29.78 33.24
N GLU A 23 -6.92 -30.96 33.87
CA GLU A 23 -6.44 -32.21 33.30
C GLU A 23 -7.37 -32.76 32.20
N GLU A 24 -8.68 -32.63 32.37
CA GLU A 24 -9.69 -32.99 31.37
C GLU A 24 -9.67 -32.03 30.20
N THR A 25 -9.41 -30.72 30.43
CA THR A 25 -9.23 -29.71 29.36
C THR A 25 -8.02 -30.03 28.52
N LYS A 26 -6.94 -30.54 29.14
CA LYS A 26 -5.74 -31.01 28.40
C LYS A 26 -5.95 -32.32 27.66
N LYS A 27 -6.90 -33.16 28.10
CA LYS A 27 -7.26 -34.45 27.49
C LYS A 27 -8.40 -34.37 26.48
N ALA A 28 -9.22 -33.34 26.52
CA ALA A 28 -10.30 -33.11 25.56
C ALA A 28 -9.68 -32.76 24.19
N LYS A 29 -9.21 -33.80 23.48
CA LYS A 29 -8.95 -33.66 22.04
C LYS A 29 -10.31 -33.39 21.40
N PRO A 30 -10.43 -32.29 20.58
CA PRO A 30 -11.64 -32.14 19.77
C PRO A 30 -11.80 -33.41 18.92
N GLU A 31 -13.03 -33.94 18.83
CA GLU A 31 -13.36 -35.00 17.88
C GLU A 31 -12.81 -34.58 16.51
N ARG A 32 -11.89 -35.36 15.95
CA ARG A 32 -11.34 -35.09 14.60
C ARG A 32 -12.46 -35.33 13.60
N ILE A 33 -12.98 -34.26 13.04
CA ILE A 33 -13.83 -34.29 11.86
C ILE A 33 -12.89 -34.61 10.68
N GLY A 34 -12.85 -35.87 10.24
CA GLY A 34 -12.07 -36.34 9.08
C GLY A 34 -10.55 -36.04 9.13
N GLU A 35 -9.74 -36.68 8.30
CA GLU A 35 -8.31 -36.38 8.22
C GLU A 35 -8.06 -35.00 7.58
N HIS A 36 -8.89 -34.61 6.60
CA HIS A 36 -8.84 -33.30 5.94
C HIS A 36 -10.23 -32.66 5.83
N THR A 37 -10.27 -31.35 5.93
CA THR A 37 -11.49 -30.53 5.78
C THR A 37 -11.40 -29.62 4.56
N VAL A 38 -12.55 -29.04 4.16
CA VAL A 38 -12.61 -27.97 3.14
C VAL A 38 -11.62 -26.85 3.46
N SER A 39 -11.52 -26.44 4.74
CA SER A 39 -10.55 -25.41 5.15
C SER A 39 -9.10 -25.85 4.96
N ASP A 40 -8.79 -27.12 5.24
CA ASP A 40 -7.43 -27.65 5.02
C ASP A 40 -7.06 -27.63 3.55
N VAL A 41 -7.98 -28.06 2.67
CA VAL A 41 -7.78 -28.01 1.21
C VAL A 41 -7.66 -26.58 0.70
N LEU A 42 -8.54 -25.66 1.18
CA LEU A 42 -8.50 -24.24 0.81
C LEU A 42 -7.13 -23.61 1.13
N ILE A 43 -6.66 -23.81 2.37
CA ILE A 43 -5.39 -23.20 2.80
C ILE A 43 -4.19 -23.84 2.08
N ASN A 44 -4.21 -25.13 1.83
CA ASN A 44 -3.18 -25.79 1.02
C ASN A 44 -3.19 -25.28 -0.43
N GLN A 45 -4.37 -25.04 -1.01
CA GLN A 45 -4.52 -24.49 -2.36
C GLN A 45 -3.95 -23.08 -2.48
N ILE A 46 -4.27 -22.16 -1.55
CA ILE A 46 -3.74 -20.80 -1.58
C ILE A 46 -2.22 -20.77 -1.30
N ALA A 47 -1.72 -21.66 -0.45
CA ALA A 47 -0.29 -21.83 -0.21
C ALA A 47 0.46 -22.28 -1.47
N ALA A 48 -0.09 -23.23 -2.23
CA ALA A 48 0.48 -23.68 -3.50
C ALA A 48 0.53 -22.57 -4.56
N TRP A 49 -0.32 -21.55 -4.43
CA TRP A 49 -0.34 -20.35 -5.27
C TRP A 49 0.45 -19.18 -4.69
N GLY A 50 1.29 -19.41 -3.67
CA GLY A 50 2.28 -18.47 -3.16
C GLY A 50 1.76 -17.51 -2.10
N VAL A 51 0.55 -17.70 -1.56
CA VAL A 51 0.07 -16.91 -0.41
C VAL A 51 0.85 -17.33 0.84
N LYS A 52 1.64 -16.41 1.38
CA LYS A 52 2.50 -16.64 2.56
C LYS A 52 1.90 -16.10 3.85
N TYR A 53 1.08 -15.07 3.76
CA TYR A 53 0.51 -14.38 4.93
C TYR A 53 -1.00 -14.30 4.84
N VAL A 54 -1.65 -14.51 5.99
CA VAL A 54 -3.07 -14.22 6.23
C VAL A 54 -3.12 -13.25 7.40
N PHE A 55 -3.63 -12.05 7.17
CA PHE A 55 -3.81 -11.02 8.19
C PHE A 55 -5.26 -11.01 8.68
N GLY A 56 -5.51 -10.86 9.98
CA GLY A 56 -6.88 -10.80 10.47
C GLY A 56 -7.04 -10.99 11.97
N ILE A 57 -8.29 -11.12 12.40
CA ILE A 57 -8.67 -11.44 13.77
C ILE A 57 -9.44 -12.77 13.76
N PRO A 58 -9.04 -13.78 14.56
CA PRO A 58 -9.76 -15.03 14.63
C PRO A 58 -11.11 -14.83 15.31
N GLY A 59 -12.15 -15.53 14.83
CA GLY A 59 -13.47 -15.47 15.45
C GLY A 59 -14.36 -16.63 15.02
N THR A 60 -15.59 -16.67 15.57
CA THR A 60 -16.49 -17.83 15.54
C THR A 60 -16.77 -18.37 14.14
N SER A 61 -16.93 -17.49 13.15
CA SER A 61 -17.25 -17.91 11.77
C SER A 61 -16.02 -18.28 10.93
N THR A 62 -14.80 -18.25 11.49
CA THR A 62 -13.54 -18.53 10.77
C THR A 62 -12.64 -19.56 11.45
N LEU A 63 -13.14 -20.25 12.47
CA LEU A 63 -12.34 -21.20 13.29
C LEU A 63 -11.72 -22.32 12.46
N GLY A 64 -12.46 -22.85 11.48
CA GLY A 64 -11.94 -23.90 10.59
C GLY A 64 -10.77 -23.41 9.74
N VAL A 65 -10.86 -22.19 9.18
CA VAL A 65 -9.79 -21.57 8.39
C VAL A 65 -8.54 -21.32 9.25
N VAL A 66 -8.72 -20.77 10.47
CA VAL A 66 -7.60 -20.51 11.39
C VAL A 66 -6.88 -21.80 11.81
N ASP A 67 -7.64 -22.87 12.10
CA ASP A 67 -7.06 -24.18 12.43
C ASP A 67 -6.31 -24.79 11.23
N ALA A 68 -6.85 -24.66 10.03
CA ALA A 68 -6.18 -25.09 8.80
C ALA A 68 -4.85 -24.35 8.59
N ILE A 69 -4.78 -23.03 8.83
CA ILE A 69 -3.54 -22.27 8.77
C ILE A 69 -2.51 -22.81 9.79
N ARG A 70 -2.94 -23.04 11.04
CA ARG A 70 -2.09 -23.64 12.09
C ARG A 70 -1.46 -24.97 11.64
N LYS A 71 -2.22 -25.83 10.95
CA LYS A 71 -1.76 -27.13 10.44
C LYS A 71 -0.72 -27.02 9.31
N THR A 72 -0.54 -25.83 8.70
CA THR A 72 0.49 -25.63 7.68
C THR A 72 1.91 -25.55 8.25
N GLU A 73 2.06 -25.50 9.59
CA GLU A 73 3.35 -25.45 10.29
C GLU A 73 4.25 -24.30 9.81
N GLY A 74 3.65 -23.16 9.49
CA GLY A 74 4.35 -21.93 9.07
C GLY A 74 4.53 -21.75 7.55
N ARG A 75 4.08 -22.67 6.71
CA ARG A 75 4.04 -22.43 5.25
C ARG A 75 3.13 -21.23 4.91
N VAL A 76 2.03 -21.09 5.64
CA VAL A 76 1.19 -19.89 5.67
C VAL A 76 1.24 -19.33 7.08
N GLN A 77 1.63 -18.08 7.23
CA GLN A 77 1.71 -17.40 8.53
C GLN A 77 0.45 -16.60 8.79
N TYR A 78 -0.15 -16.80 9.96
CA TYR A 78 -1.26 -15.98 10.43
C TYR A 78 -0.76 -14.83 11.29
N ILE A 79 -1.01 -13.60 10.86
CA ILE A 79 -0.64 -12.39 11.60
C ILE A 79 -1.90 -11.79 12.20
N GLN A 80 -2.04 -11.93 13.52
CA GLN A 80 -3.16 -11.37 14.25
C GLN A 80 -2.96 -9.87 14.47
N VAL A 81 -3.89 -9.08 13.97
CA VAL A 81 -3.96 -7.63 14.14
C VAL A 81 -4.94 -7.24 15.26
N ARG A 82 -5.12 -5.94 15.51
CA ARG A 82 -6.07 -5.40 16.47
C ARG A 82 -7.36 -4.89 15.83
N HIS A 83 -7.31 -4.58 14.54
CA HIS A 83 -8.45 -4.17 13.75
C HIS A 83 -8.35 -4.71 12.33
N GLU A 84 -9.43 -5.17 11.72
CA GLU A 84 -9.40 -5.78 10.38
C GLU A 84 -9.03 -4.79 9.28
N GLU A 85 -9.27 -3.50 9.45
CA GLU A 85 -8.80 -2.45 8.54
C GLU A 85 -7.26 -2.49 8.42
N THR A 86 -6.55 -2.65 9.56
CA THR A 86 -5.09 -2.85 9.56
C THR A 86 -4.70 -4.09 8.77
N ALA A 87 -5.44 -5.20 8.92
CA ALA A 87 -5.18 -6.41 8.14
C ALA A 87 -5.27 -6.14 6.63
N ALA A 88 -6.31 -5.42 6.21
CA ALA A 88 -6.53 -5.09 4.81
C ALA A 88 -5.47 -4.12 4.27
N PHE A 89 -5.04 -3.12 5.05
CA PHE A 89 -3.91 -2.25 4.69
C PHE A 89 -2.59 -3.03 4.61
N MET A 90 -2.33 -3.95 5.52
CA MET A 90 -1.14 -4.80 5.45
C MET A 90 -1.12 -5.66 4.18
N ALA A 91 -2.26 -6.26 3.80
CA ALA A 91 -2.37 -7.02 2.56
C ALA A 91 -2.23 -6.14 1.31
N SER A 92 -2.82 -4.93 1.32
CA SER A 92 -2.63 -3.93 0.27
C SER A 92 -1.16 -3.54 0.12
N ALA A 93 -0.48 -3.24 1.23
CA ALA A 93 0.94 -2.92 1.23
C ALA A 93 1.80 -4.09 0.72
N TYR A 94 1.46 -5.32 1.10
CA TYR A 94 2.12 -6.53 0.59
C TYR A 94 2.02 -6.62 -0.95
N GLY A 95 0.81 -6.47 -1.49
CA GLY A 95 0.58 -6.47 -2.94
C GLY A 95 1.32 -5.33 -3.64
N LYS A 96 1.29 -4.12 -3.10
CA LYS A 96 2.01 -2.94 -3.62
C LYS A 96 3.52 -3.14 -3.63
N LEU A 97 4.10 -3.74 -2.58
CA LEU A 97 5.55 -3.92 -2.45
C LEU A 97 6.09 -5.11 -3.24
N THR A 98 5.32 -6.19 -3.37
CA THR A 98 5.79 -7.46 -3.94
C THR A 98 5.19 -7.78 -5.32
N GLY A 99 3.95 -7.35 -5.58
CA GLY A 99 3.15 -7.81 -6.73
C GLY A 99 2.54 -9.19 -6.54
N HIS A 100 2.67 -9.79 -5.35
CA HIS A 100 2.09 -11.09 -4.99
C HIS A 100 0.86 -10.93 -4.10
N VAL A 101 0.06 -12.00 -4.00
CA VAL A 101 -1.16 -12.01 -3.18
C VAL A 101 -0.81 -12.30 -1.72
N ALA A 102 -1.33 -11.47 -0.80
CA ALA A 102 -1.57 -11.84 0.58
C ALA A 102 -3.07 -12.00 0.82
N ALA A 103 -3.45 -12.76 1.85
CA ALA A 103 -4.84 -12.90 2.21
C ALA A 103 -5.19 -12.09 3.47
N VAL A 104 -6.45 -11.70 3.57
CA VAL A 104 -7.07 -11.20 4.80
C VAL A 104 -8.17 -12.13 5.25
N LEU A 105 -8.40 -12.20 6.55
CA LEU A 105 -9.46 -13.02 7.14
C LEU A 105 -10.31 -12.20 8.09
N GLY A 106 -11.60 -12.04 7.76
CA GLY A 106 -12.61 -11.38 8.60
C GLY A 106 -13.74 -12.31 8.98
N ILE A 107 -14.30 -12.13 10.18
CA ILE A 107 -15.51 -12.84 10.58
C ILE A 107 -16.74 -12.30 9.88
N SER A 108 -17.85 -13.05 9.93
CA SER A 108 -19.16 -12.58 9.47
C SER A 108 -19.57 -11.30 10.19
N GLY A 109 -20.21 -10.39 9.48
CA GLY A 109 -20.67 -9.11 10.02
C GLY A 109 -19.51 -8.14 10.27
N PRO A 110 -19.16 -7.81 11.53
CA PRO A 110 -18.22 -6.72 11.84
C PRO A 110 -16.83 -6.94 11.27
N GLY A 111 -16.29 -8.16 11.25
CA GLY A 111 -14.97 -8.41 10.67
C GLY A 111 -14.96 -8.18 9.16
N ALA A 112 -16.01 -8.60 8.47
CA ALA A 112 -16.15 -8.36 7.03
C ALA A 112 -16.30 -6.85 6.70
N THR A 113 -17.11 -6.11 7.48
CA THR A 113 -17.30 -4.67 7.27
C THR A 113 -16.06 -3.85 7.57
N ASN A 114 -15.29 -4.20 8.60
CA ASN A 114 -14.05 -3.51 8.98
C ASN A 114 -12.94 -3.65 7.94
N LEU A 115 -12.96 -4.66 7.08
CA LEU A 115 -11.96 -4.84 6.00
C LEU A 115 -12.07 -3.78 4.89
N VAL A 116 -13.22 -3.14 4.72
CA VAL A 116 -13.61 -2.46 3.46
C VAL A 116 -12.69 -1.30 3.09
N THR A 117 -12.34 -0.43 4.02
CA THR A 117 -11.44 0.70 3.71
C THR A 117 -10.10 0.23 3.13
N GLY A 118 -9.47 -0.75 3.78
CA GLY A 118 -8.19 -1.29 3.30
C GLY A 118 -8.32 -2.09 2.00
N LEU A 119 -9.46 -2.76 1.77
CA LEU A 119 -9.71 -3.44 0.50
C LEU A 119 -9.98 -2.46 -0.64
N TYR A 120 -10.68 -1.33 -0.40
CA TYR A 120 -10.79 -0.27 -1.40
C TYR A 120 -9.42 0.35 -1.72
N ASP A 121 -8.55 0.55 -0.72
CA ASP A 121 -7.18 0.98 -0.97
C ASP A 121 -6.43 0.02 -1.90
N ALA A 122 -6.55 -1.29 -1.66
CA ALA A 122 -5.95 -2.31 -2.52
C ALA A 122 -6.55 -2.28 -3.95
N GLN A 123 -7.87 -2.23 -4.06
CA GLN A 123 -8.59 -2.26 -5.34
C GLN A 123 -8.23 -1.05 -6.21
N LEU A 124 -8.28 0.15 -5.64
CA LEU A 124 -8.01 1.39 -6.39
C LEU A 124 -6.52 1.56 -6.74
N ASP A 125 -5.64 0.97 -5.96
CA ASP A 125 -4.20 0.99 -6.20
C ASP A 125 -3.68 -0.21 -6.98
N HIS A 126 -4.59 -1.07 -7.46
CA HIS A 126 -4.26 -2.27 -8.24
C HIS A 126 -3.32 -3.23 -7.50
N ALA A 127 -3.53 -3.41 -6.19
CA ALA A 127 -2.79 -4.35 -5.36
C ALA A 127 -3.52 -5.69 -5.27
N PRO A 128 -2.90 -6.81 -5.61
CA PRO A 128 -3.54 -8.11 -5.54
C PRO A 128 -3.74 -8.56 -4.09
N VAL A 129 -5.00 -8.79 -3.70
CA VAL A 129 -5.40 -9.23 -2.35
C VAL A 129 -6.47 -10.31 -2.44
N LEU A 130 -6.37 -11.34 -1.59
CA LEU A 130 -7.42 -12.34 -1.38
C LEU A 130 -8.15 -12.06 -0.06
N ALA A 131 -9.41 -11.65 -0.14
CA ALA A 131 -10.26 -11.49 1.03
C ALA A 131 -11.05 -12.78 1.30
N LEU A 132 -10.83 -13.37 2.46
CA LEU A 132 -11.57 -14.52 2.97
C LEU A 132 -12.47 -14.05 4.11
N THR A 133 -13.78 -14.27 4.00
CA THR A 133 -14.70 -13.91 5.06
C THR A 133 -15.52 -15.11 5.51
N GLY A 134 -15.57 -15.30 6.83
CA GLY A 134 -16.49 -16.28 7.40
C GLY A 134 -17.93 -15.82 7.20
N MET A 135 -18.84 -16.76 7.03
CA MET A 135 -20.28 -16.52 6.98
C MET A 135 -20.99 -17.32 8.07
N VAL A 136 -22.23 -16.96 8.36
CA VAL A 136 -23.12 -17.79 9.19
C VAL A 136 -23.34 -19.17 8.55
N HIS A 137 -23.84 -20.13 9.31
CA HIS A 137 -24.20 -21.45 8.80
C HIS A 137 -25.19 -21.34 7.63
N ARG A 138 -24.99 -22.10 6.52
CA ARG A 138 -25.82 -22.03 5.31
C ARG A 138 -27.34 -22.08 5.59
N LYS A 139 -27.77 -22.92 6.55
CA LYS A 139 -29.19 -23.02 6.91
C LYS A 139 -29.77 -21.76 7.58
N LEU A 140 -28.92 -20.81 8.01
CA LEU A 140 -29.35 -19.58 8.68
C LEU A 140 -29.30 -18.36 7.73
N ILE A 141 -28.75 -18.51 6.53
CA ILE A 141 -28.66 -17.43 5.54
C ILE A 141 -30.07 -16.95 5.16
N GLY A 142 -30.30 -15.64 5.22
CA GLY A 142 -31.59 -15.00 4.92
C GLY A 142 -32.59 -15.02 6.07
N GLN A 143 -32.19 -15.46 7.27
CA GLN A 143 -33.09 -15.54 8.44
C GLN A 143 -32.79 -14.46 9.49
N GLY A 144 -31.89 -13.51 9.24
CA GLY A 144 -31.49 -12.47 10.20
C GLY A 144 -30.66 -13.01 11.37
N ALA A 145 -29.80 -13.97 11.12
CA ALA A 145 -28.90 -14.53 12.13
C ALA A 145 -27.93 -13.48 12.68
N ILE A 146 -27.42 -13.68 13.89
CA ILE A 146 -26.41 -12.78 14.49
C ILE A 146 -25.21 -12.67 13.56
N GLN A 147 -24.76 -11.44 13.29
CA GLN A 147 -23.65 -11.11 12.40
C GLN A 147 -23.88 -11.47 10.91
N GLU A 148 -25.09 -11.81 10.53
CA GLU A 148 -25.42 -12.02 9.12
C GLU A 148 -25.47 -10.68 8.39
N ILE A 149 -24.78 -10.61 7.26
CA ILE A 149 -24.92 -9.56 6.23
C ILE A 149 -24.88 -10.22 4.86
N ASP A 150 -25.46 -9.59 3.86
CA ASP A 150 -25.28 -10.02 2.46
C ASP A 150 -23.87 -9.67 1.99
N GLN A 151 -22.92 -10.56 2.26
CA GLN A 151 -21.53 -10.35 1.92
C GLN A 151 -21.30 -10.30 0.40
N HIS A 152 -22.10 -11.03 -0.39
CA HIS A 152 -21.96 -11.02 -1.83
C HIS A 152 -22.26 -9.63 -2.39
N ALA A 153 -23.40 -9.06 -2.06
CA ALA A 153 -23.75 -7.70 -2.46
C ALA A 153 -22.78 -6.65 -1.87
N PHE A 154 -22.31 -6.87 -0.64
CA PHE A 154 -21.42 -5.94 0.07
C PHE A 154 -20.03 -5.84 -0.56
N PHE A 155 -19.43 -6.96 -1.01
CA PHE A 155 -18.10 -6.99 -1.61
C PHE A 155 -18.11 -6.81 -3.14
N GLU A 156 -19.25 -6.86 -3.82
CA GLU A 156 -19.34 -6.75 -5.28
C GLU A 156 -18.67 -5.49 -5.85
N PRO A 157 -18.91 -4.27 -5.32
CA PRO A 157 -18.36 -3.04 -5.92
C PRO A 157 -16.85 -2.86 -5.70
N LEU A 158 -16.23 -3.62 -4.79
CA LEU A 158 -14.83 -3.45 -4.41
C LEU A 158 -13.94 -4.64 -4.83
N SER A 159 -14.46 -5.60 -5.57
CA SER A 159 -13.72 -6.80 -5.93
C SER A 159 -13.74 -7.09 -7.44
N VAL A 160 -12.64 -7.63 -7.95
CA VAL A 160 -12.53 -8.14 -9.32
C VAL A 160 -13.08 -9.57 -9.46
N TYR A 161 -13.25 -10.26 -8.33
CA TYR A 161 -13.82 -11.60 -8.24
C TYR A 161 -14.50 -11.76 -6.89
N ASN A 162 -15.78 -12.16 -6.89
CA ASN A 162 -16.59 -12.25 -5.68
C ASN A 162 -17.46 -13.50 -5.73
N LYS A 163 -17.21 -14.48 -4.86
CA LYS A 163 -17.93 -15.75 -4.82
C LYS A 163 -18.10 -16.25 -3.38
N THR A 164 -19.08 -17.14 -3.21
CA THR A 164 -19.32 -17.87 -1.96
C THR A 164 -19.00 -19.34 -2.18
N LEU A 165 -18.21 -19.94 -1.30
CA LEU A 165 -17.90 -21.35 -1.27
C LEU A 165 -19.07 -22.12 -0.65
N MET A 166 -19.92 -22.71 -1.47
CA MET A 166 -21.17 -23.36 -1.02
C MET A 166 -21.03 -24.87 -0.83
N THR A 167 -20.13 -25.53 -1.57
CA THR A 167 -19.90 -26.98 -1.54
C THR A 167 -18.41 -27.28 -1.55
N GLU A 168 -18.04 -28.46 -1.06
CA GLU A 168 -16.65 -28.90 -0.93
C GLU A 168 -15.91 -28.99 -2.27
N ASP A 169 -16.55 -29.45 -3.32
CA ASP A 169 -15.99 -29.65 -4.66
C ASP A 169 -15.60 -28.33 -5.36
N GLN A 170 -16.11 -27.19 -4.91
CA GLN A 170 -15.75 -25.86 -5.41
C GLN A 170 -14.39 -25.34 -4.88
N THR A 171 -13.85 -25.93 -3.82
CA THR A 171 -12.77 -25.36 -3.00
C THR A 171 -11.52 -24.98 -3.80
N THR A 172 -10.94 -25.95 -4.50
CA THR A 172 -9.69 -25.71 -5.26
C THR A 172 -9.90 -24.79 -6.46
N SER A 173 -11.03 -24.93 -7.15
CA SER A 173 -11.34 -24.14 -8.34
C SER A 173 -11.61 -22.68 -7.99
N LEU A 174 -12.43 -22.39 -6.97
CA LEU A 174 -12.70 -21.00 -6.56
C LEU A 174 -11.45 -20.32 -6.01
N ALA A 175 -10.65 -21.01 -5.18
CA ALA A 175 -9.39 -20.46 -4.66
C ALA A 175 -8.41 -20.13 -5.79
N THR A 176 -8.28 -21.03 -6.75
CA THR A 176 -7.45 -20.83 -7.95
C THR A 176 -7.90 -19.62 -8.76
N LEU A 177 -9.20 -19.53 -9.07
CA LEU A 177 -9.76 -18.42 -9.85
C LEU A 177 -9.65 -17.10 -9.11
N ALA A 178 -9.90 -17.08 -7.79
CA ALA A 178 -9.77 -15.87 -6.98
C ALA A 178 -8.34 -15.29 -7.03
N ILE A 179 -7.33 -16.13 -6.79
CA ILE A 179 -5.93 -15.66 -6.86
C ILE A 179 -5.55 -15.27 -8.28
N LYS A 180 -6.02 -16.01 -9.28
CA LYS A 180 -5.76 -15.69 -10.71
C LYS A 180 -6.35 -14.32 -11.08
N HIS A 181 -7.59 -14.03 -10.69
CA HIS A 181 -8.21 -12.72 -10.89
C HIS A 181 -7.47 -11.61 -10.12
N ALA A 182 -7.13 -11.84 -8.85
CA ALA A 182 -6.38 -10.86 -8.08
C ALA A 182 -5.06 -10.47 -8.77
N LEU A 183 -4.35 -11.44 -9.35
CA LEU A 183 -3.07 -11.21 -10.04
C LEU A 183 -3.22 -10.58 -11.43
N LEU A 184 -4.20 -11.03 -12.24
CA LEU A 184 -4.35 -10.60 -13.64
C LEU A 184 -5.12 -9.29 -13.75
N ASP A 185 -6.21 -9.14 -13.01
CA ASP A 185 -7.04 -7.94 -12.99
C ASP A 185 -6.49 -6.91 -11.99
N GLN A 186 -5.47 -7.29 -11.23
CA GLN A 186 -4.77 -6.46 -10.26
C GLN A 186 -5.72 -5.79 -9.28
N GLY A 187 -6.30 -6.56 -8.39
CA GLY A 187 -7.29 -6.06 -7.44
C GLY A 187 -7.63 -7.08 -6.35
N VAL A 188 -8.77 -6.85 -5.73
CA VAL A 188 -9.28 -7.67 -4.63
C VAL A 188 -10.13 -8.81 -5.15
N ALA A 189 -9.80 -10.05 -4.79
CA ALA A 189 -10.70 -11.19 -4.94
C ALA A 189 -11.30 -11.56 -3.59
N HIS A 190 -12.59 -11.85 -3.54
CA HIS A 190 -13.32 -12.20 -2.32
C HIS A 190 -13.92 -13.60 -2.39
N ILE A 191 -13.79 -14.36 -1.30
CA ILE A 191 -14.47 -15.64 -1.08
C ILE A 191 -15.15 -15.62 0.29
N GLY A 192 -16.49 -15.64 0.30
CA GLY A 192 -17.29 -15.90 1.50
C GLY A 192 -17.35 -17.40 1.81
N ILE A 193 -17.17 -17.77 3.08
CA ILE A 193 -17.08 -19.19 3.49
C ILE A 193 -18.03 -19.45 4.65
N PRO A 194 -19.19 -20.10 4.42
CA PRO A 194 -20.09 -20.51 5.52
C PRO A 194 -19.36 -21.40 6.53
N ASN A 195 -19.62 -21.18 7.82
CA ASN A 195 -18.89 -21.86 8.89
C ASN A 195 -19.08 -23.38 8.94
N ASP A 196 -20.19 -23.88 8.43
CA ASP A 196 -20.46 -25.31 8.32
C ASP A 196 -19.71 -25.94 7.15
N VAL A 197 -19.53 -25.21 6.03
CA VAL A 197 -18.75 -25.68 4.87
C VAL A 197 -17.27 -25.87 5.25
N GLN A 198 -16.72 -25.00 6.10
CA GLN A 198 -15.33 -25.09 6.56
C GLN A 198 -14.97 -26.44 7.17
N LYS A 199 -15.95 -27.13 7.75
CA LYS A 199 -15.77 -28.37 8.53
C LYS A 199 -16.10 -29.63 7.73
N LEU A 200 -16.65 -29.50 6.52
CA LEU A 200 -16.99 -30.67 5.70
C LEU A 200 -15.72 -31.48 5.42
N PRO A 201 -15.78 -32.82 5.60
CA PRO A 201 -14.68 -33.70 5.18
C PRO A 201 -14.47 -33.57 3.68
N TYR A 202 -13.23 -33.33 3.27
CA TYR A 202 -12.92 -33.17 1.85
C TYR A 202 -11.45 -33.46 1.56
N GLU A 203 -11.22 -34.22 0.50
CA GLU A 203 -9.90 -34.46 -0.06
C GLU A 203 -9.92 -34.06 -1.53
N ALA A 204 -8.92 -33.34 -1.98
CA ALA A 204 -8.78 -32.95 -3.38
C ALA A 204 -7.32 -32.83 -3.76
N GLU A 205 -7.06 -33.01 -5.05
CA GLU A 205 -5.79 -32.67 -5.64
C GLU A 205 -5.59 -31.14 -5.63
N ILE A 206 -4.42 -30.71 -5.15
CA ILE A 206 -4.05 -29.29 -5.16
C ILE A 206 -3.64 -28.90 -6.58
N LEU A 207 -4.31 -27.89 -7.12
CA LEU A 207 -4.07 -27.38 -8.47
C LEU A 207 -2.80 -26.51 -8.48
N PRO A 208 -1.74 -26.89 -9.23
CA PRO A 208 -0.49 -26.14 -9.22
C PRO A 208 -0.62 -24.78 -9.91
N PHE A 209 0.28 -23.87 -9.59
CA PHE A 209 0.39 -22.56 -10.24
C PHE A 209 0.94 -22.68 -11.67
N GLU A 210 1.87 -23.62 -11.88
CA GLU A 210 2.57 -23.87 -13.13
C GLU A 210 1.60 -24.22 -14.25
N GLY A 211 1.77 -23.56 -15.40
CA GLY A 211 0.94 -23.78 -16.60
C GLY A 211 -0.46 -23.15 -16.53
N ARG A 212 -0.82 -22.45 -15.43
CA ARG A 212 -2.15 -21.83 -15.26
C ARG A 212 -2.15 -20.31 -15.40
N MET A 213 -0.98 -19.69 -15.44
CA MET A 213 -0.84 -18.23 -15.62
C MET A 213 -0.36 -17.91 -17.04
N PRO A 214 -0.98 -16.91 -17.69
CA PRO A 214 -0.50 -16.43 -18.98
C PRO A 214 0.80 -15.65 -18.86
N ASN A 215 1.57 -15.60 -19.95
CA ASN A 215 2.69 -14.67 -20.05
C ASN A 215 2.17 -13.26 -20.37
N LEU A 216 2.40 -12.32 -19.44
CA LEU A 216 2.00 -10.91 -19.58
C LEU A 216 3.08 -10.03 -20.25
N SER A 217 4.17 -10.63 -20.74
CA SER A 217 5.22 -9.91 -21.47
C SER A 217 4.83 -9.71 -22.93
N TYR A 218 3.83 -8.87 -23.17
CA TYR A 218 3.37 -8.50 -24.52
C TYR A 218 3.63 -7.03 -24.82
N GLY A 219 3.67 -6.69 -26.11
CA GLY A 219 3.87 -5.34 -26.60
C GLY A 219 3.22 -5.15 -27.96
N GLN A 220 3.37 -3.97 -28.52
CA GLN A 220 2.86 -3.60 -29.84
C GLN A 220 3.74 -4.12 -30.98
N GLU A 221 3.13 -4.19 -32.17
CA GLU A 221 3.83 -4.43 -33.42
C GLU A 221 4.82 -3.31 -33.76
N ASP A 222 5.88 -3.66 -34.50
CA ASP A 222 7.00 -2.75 -34.74
C ASP A 222 6.60 -1.44 -35.47
N TRP A 223 5.58 -1.48 -36.38
CA TRP A 223 5.12 -0.28 -37.06
C TRP A 223 4.52 0.78 -36.10
N MET A 224 3.88 0.34 -35.00
CA MET A 224 3.40 1.26 -33.96
C MET A 224 4.57 1.88 -33.18
N ILE A 225 5.61 1.08 -32.91
CA ILE A 225 6.84 1.59 -32.28
C ILE A 225 7.54 2.59 -33.21
N ASP A 226 7.63 2.29 -34.51
CA ASP A 226 8.21 3.21 -35.51
C ASP A 226 7.42 4.53 -35.59
N LYS A 227 6.08 4.47 -35.50
CA LYS A 227 5.22 5.66 -35.45
C LYS A 227 5.52 6.49 -34.18
N ALA A 228 5.61 5.84 -33.03
CA ALA A 228 5.94 6.49 -31.77
C ALA A 228 7.35 7.13 -31.80
N ALA A 229 8.34 6.41 -32.35
CA ALA A 229 9.70 6.91 -32.51
C ALA A 229 9.74 8.19 -33.36
N LYS A 230 9.04 8.21 -34.51
CA LYS A 230 8.94 9.41 -35.36
C LYS A 230 8.37 10.63 -34.60
N VAL A 231 7.35 10.43 -33.76
CA VAL A 231 6.78 11.51 -32.94
C VAL A 231 7.81 11.99 -31.91
N VAL A 232 8.52 11.06 -31.24
CA VAL A 232 9.58 11.42 -30.29
C VAL A 232 10.72 12.17 -31.00
N ASP A 233 11.13 11.70 -32.18
CA ASP A 233 12.23 12.28 -32.93
C ASP A 233 11.93 13.72 -33.41
N SER A 234 10.69 14.04 -33.73
CA SER A 234 10.26 15.39 -34.16
C SER A 234 10.18 16.41 -33.01
N SER A 235 10.16 15.98 -31.75
CA SER A 235 10.09 16.86 -30.57
C SER A 235 11.43 17.54 -30.30
N LEU A 236 11.41 18.80 -29.89
CA LEU A 236 12.59 19.55 -29.46
C LEU A 236 12.77 19.59 -27.95
N ARG A 237 11.66 19.45 -27.20
CA ARG A 237 11.60 19.53 -25.74
C ARG A 237 10.77 18.40 -25.15
N PRO A 238 11.14 17.14 -25.40
CA PRO A 238 10.38 16.01 -24.84
C PRO A 238 10.52 15.94 -23.32
N VAL A 239 9.47 15.49 -22.64
CA VAL A 239 9.45 15.16 -21.21
C VAL A 239 8.98 13.73 -21.04
N ILE A 240 9.65 12.94 -20.19
CA ILE A 240 9.20 11.61 -19.79
C ILE A 240 8.42 11.73 -18.48
N LEU A 241 7.14 11.37 -18.50
CA LEU A 241 6.31 11.23 -17.30
C LEU A 241 6.31 9.76 -16.85
N MET A 242 6.93 9.50 -15.74
CA MET A 242 7.01 8.18 -15.11
C MET A 242 5.89 8.00 -14.11
N GLY A 243 4.91 7.14 -14.42
CA GLY A 243 3.85 6.74 -13.50
C GLY A 243 4.14 5.41 -12.79
N PHE A 244 3.20 4.97 -11.93
CA PHE A 244 3.37 3.75 -11.14
C PHE A 244 3.52 2.47 -12.00
N GLY A 245 2.89 2.41 -13.17
CA GLY A 245 3.06 1.30 -14.13
C GLY A 245 4.47 1.17 -14.75
N ALA A 246 5.36 2.13 -14.49
CA ALA A 246 6.77 2.04 -14.84
C ALA A 246 7.65 1.41 -13.74
N ARG A 247 7.04 0.82 -12.70
CA ARG A 247 7.77 0.19 -11.60
C ARG A 247 8.80 -0.83 -12.10
N GLY A 248 10.03 -0.71 -11.58
CA GLY A 248 11.16 -1.56 -11.99
C GLY A 248 11.79 -1.19 -13.34
N GLN A 249 11.33 -0.12 -14.01
CA GLN A 249 11.86 0.29 -15.32
C GLN A 249 12.75 1.55 -15.25
N GLY A 250 13.06 2.07 -14.06
CA GLY A 250 13.82 3.30 -13.88
C GLY A 250 15.13 3.36 -14.69
N ALA A 251 15.94 2.31 -14.64
CA ALA A 251 17.19 2.24 -15.41
C ALA A 251 16.98 2.26 -16.95
N LYS A 252 15.88 1.68 -17.44
CA LYS A 252 15.54 1.71 -18.86
C LYS A 252 15.04 3.09 -19.28
N LEU A 253 14.28 3.76 -18.41
CA LEU A 253 13.82 5.13 -18.64
C LEU A 253 14.99 6.12 -18.63
N LEU A 254 15.98 5.95 -17.75
CA LEU A 254 17.20 6.77 -17.76
C LEU A 254 17.95 6.65 -19.10
N LYS A 255 18.15 5.44 -19.61
CA LYS A 255 18.77 5.21 -20.93
C LYS A 255 18.00 5.89 -22.06
N LEU A 256 16.67 5.84 -22.02
CA LEU A 256 15.83 6.53 -22.99
C LEU A 256 15.97 8.05 -22.84
N ALA A 257 15.90 8.56 -21.62
CA ALA A 257 16.05 9.98 -21.28
C ALA A 257 17.38 10.57 -21.78
N GLU A 258 18.47 9.86 -21.53
CA GLU A 258 19.81 10.22 -22.04
C GLU A 258 19.81 10.29 -23.57
N LYS A 259 19.30 9.23 -24.23
CA LYS A 259 19.29 9.14 -25.70
C LYS A 259 18.49 10.27 -26.37
N ILE A 260 17.37 10.70 -25.77
CA ILE A 260 16.53 11.76 -26.34
C ILE A 260 16.71 13.13 -25.68
N SER A 261 17.71 13.29 -24.79
CA SER A 261 17.98 14.50 -24.01
C SER A 261 16.75 15.03 -23.26
N ALA A 262 15.99 14.16 -22.59
CA ALA A 262 14.74 14.49 -21.94
C ALA A 262 14.83 14.41 -20.41
N PRO A 263 14.17 15.30 -19.65
CA PRO A 263 14.00 15.11 -18.21
C PRO A 263 13.02 13.97 -17.92
N ILE A 264 13.21 13.30 -16.78
CA ILE A 264 12.23 12.40 -16.18
C ILE A 264 11.53 13.14 -15.06
N ILE A 265 10.21 13.14 -15.12
CA ILE A 265 9.31 13.65 -14.09
C ILE A 265 8.46 12.48 -13.61
N SER A 266 8.24 12.35 -12.31
CA SER A 266 7.38 11.27 -11.80
C SER A 266 6.03 11.76 -11.32
N THR A 267 5.04 10.87 -11.32
CA THR A 267 3.90 11.00 -10.43
C THR A 267 4.35 10.69 -9.00
N PHE A 268 3.61 11.13 -7.98
CA PHE A 268 4.03 10.93 -6.60
C PHE A 268 4.24 9.44 -6.24
N ARG A 269 3.33 8.55 -6.67
CA ARG A 269 3.47 7.10 -6.43
C ARG A 269 4.68 6.46 -7.12
N ALA A 270 5.25 7.10 -8.12
CA ALA A 270 6.43 6.62 -8.83
C ALA A 270 7.75 7.21 -8.30
N LYS A 271 7.70 8.07 -7.26
CA LYS A 271 8.88 8.60 -6.58
C LYS A 271 9.73 7.45 -6.04
N GLY A 272 11.05 7.49 -6.29
CA GLY A 272 12.01 6.44 -5.91
C GLY A 272 12.17 5.31 -6.93
N PHE A 273 11.49 5.35 -8.09
CA PHE A 273 11.79 4.40 -9.19
C PHE A 273 13.08 4.79 -9.94
N VAL A 274 13.46 6.04 -9.81
CA VAL A 274 14.74 6.61 -10.22
C VAL A 274 15.31 7.34 -9.01
N ASP A 275 16.61 7.30 -8.82
CA ASP A 275 17.30 8.03 -7.75
C ASP A 275 17.15 9.55 -7.94
N ASP A 276 16.80 10.28 -6.87
CA ASP A 276 16.61 11.73 -6.96
C ASP A 276 17.92 12.48 -7.30
N SER A 277 19.08 11.85 -7.12
CA SER A 277 20.38 12.42 -7.52
C SER A 277 20.65 12.39 -9.02
N GLU A 278 19.95 11.53 -9.79
CA GLU A 278 20.17 11.39 -11.24
C GLU A 278 19.96 12.73 -11.96
N PRO A 279 20.92 13.18 -12.81
CA PRO A 279 20.90 14.53 -13.41
C PRO A 279 19.63 14.86 -14.18
N LEU A 280 19.04 13.91 -14.88
CA LEU A 280 17.83 14.09 -15.68
C LEU A 280 16.53 13.87 -14.91
N TYR A 281 16.57 13.40 -13.65
CA TYR A 281 15.37 13.32 -12.83
C TYR A 281 15.15 14.63 -12.08
N VAL A 282 13.97 15.23 -12.23
CA VAL A 282 13.67 16.58 -11.70
C VAL A 282 12.58 16.60 -10.64
N GLY A 283 12.17 15.41 -10.14
CA GLY A 283 11.19 15.27 -9.06
C GLY A 283 9.78 14.95 -9.56
N CYS A 284 8.81 15.13 -8.65
CA CYS A 284 7.39 14.87 -8.94
C CYS A 284 6.73 16.08 -9.62
N HIS A 285 5.61 15.81 -10.34
CA HIS A 285 4.68 16.83 -10.83
C HIS A 285 3.37 16.80 -10.05
N GLY A 286 2.65 17.91 -10.01
CA GLY A 286 1.39 18.07 -9.28
C GLY A 286 1.53 18.77 -7.95
N GLY A 287 0.53 18.67 -7.06
CA GLY A 287 0.47 19.41 -5.79
C GLY A 287 1.63 19.20 -4.81
N VAL A 288 2.30 18.05 -4.88
CA VAL A 288 3.51 17.72 -4.11
C VAL A 288 4.79 17.86 -4.94
N GLY A 289 4.69 18.49 -6.10
CA GLY A 289 5.74 18.52 -7.11
C GLY A 289 6.82 19.56 -6.88
N SER A 290 7.89 19.46 -7.69
CA SER A 290 8.94 20.46 -7.77
C SER A 290 8.58 21.57 -8.76
N THR A 291 9.02 22.80 -8.49
CA THR A 291 8.87 23.92 -9.44
C THR A 291 9.61 23.64 -10.75
N ALA A 292 10.73 22.92 -10.69
CA ALA A 292 11.48 22.48 -11.87
C ALA A 292 10.65 21.55 -12.76
N ALA A 293 9.94 20.57 -12.15
CA ALA A 293 9.05 19.67 -12.89
C ALA A 293 7.87 20.42 -13.52
N GLY A 294 7.27 21.37 -12.79
CA GLY A 294 6.18 22.22 -13.30
C GLY A 294 6.62 23.02 -14.51
N GLU A 295 7.73 23.76 -14.42
CA GLU A 295 8.24 24.60 -15.52
C GLU A 295 8.60 23.78 -16.77
N LEU A 296 9.24 22.62 -16.61
CA LEU A 296 9.58 21.74 -17.73
C LEU A 296 8.33 21.13 -18.37
N MET A 297 7.35 20.73 -17.57
CA MET A 297 6.08 20.20 -18.05
C MET A 297 5.28 21.25 -18.84
N ASP A 298 5.25 22.49 -18.37
CA ASP A 298 4.55 23.59 -19.06
C ASP A 298 5.17 23.92 -20.42
N LYS A 299 6.51 23.85 -20.52
CA LYS A 299 7.28 24.19 -21.72
C LYS A 299 7.51 23.02 -22.68
N CYS A 300 7.12 21.80 -22.33
CA CYS A 300 7.35 20.66 -23.20
C CYS A 300 6.48 20.72 -24.47
N ASP A 301 7.02 20.23 -25.57
CA ASP A 301 6.33 20.06 -26.85
C ASP A 301 5.85 18.62 -27.07
N LEU A 302 6.32 17.68 -26.26
CA LEU A 302 5.92 16.27 -26.27
C LEU A 302 5.99 15.67 -24.86
N LEU A 303 4.94 14.95 -24.48
CA LEU A 303 4.91 14.12 -23.29
C LEU A 303 5.05 12.64 -23.67
N LEU A 304 6.05 11.95 -23.13
CA LEU A 304 6.13 10.49 -23.17
C LEU A 304 5.66 9.94 -21.82
N ALA A 305 4.39 9.57 -21.74
CA ALA A 305 3.76 9.09 -20.53
C ALA A 305 3.87 7.56 -20.42
N VAL A 306 4.46 7.05 -19.34
CA VAL A 306 4.70 5.62 -19.12
C VAL A 306 4.03 5.17 -17.84
N GLY A 307 2.98 4.35 -17.96
CA GLY A 307 2.27 3.75 -16.83
C GLY A 307 1.61 4.78 -15.91
N SER A 308 1.03 5.84 -16.45
CA SER A 308 0.33 6.89 -15.70
C SER A 308 -1.17 6.87 -16.00
N SER A 309 -1.99 6.78 -14.94
CA SER A 309 -3.45 6.87 -15.05
C SER A 309 -3.98 8.29 -15.24
N PHE A 310 -3.11 9.31 -15.28
CA PHE A 310 -3.48 10.72 -15.42
C PHE A 310 -4.50 11.16 -14.35
N SER A 311 -4.23 10.86 -13.06
CA SER A 311 -5.09 11.33 -11.97
C SER A 311 -5.17 12.87 -11.95
N ASP A 312 -6.27 13.39 -11.43
CA ASP A 312 -6.50 14.84 -11.25
C ASP A 312 -5.44 15.49 -10.34
N LEU A 313 -5.02 14.81 -9.28
CA LEU A 313 -3.95 15.31 -8.40
C LEU A 313 -2.60 15.44 -9.10
N SER A 314 -2.39 14.71 -10.19
CA SER A 314 -1.17 14.81 -10.99
C SER A 314 -1.12 16.08 -11.85
N GLN A 315 -2.26 16.76 -12.08
CA GLN A 315 -2.39 18.04 -12.81
C GLN A 315 -1.63 18.09 -14.15
N ILE A 316 -1.62 16.96 -14.88
CA ILE A 316 -0.86 16.83 -16.13
C ILE A 316 -1.53 17.66 -17.21
N PRO A 317 -0.83 18.63 -17.84
CA PRO A 317 -1.39 19.46 -18.88
C PRO A 317 -1.62 18.66 -20.16
N LYS A 318 -2.60 19.10 -20.97
CA LYS A 318 -2.84 18.54 -22.30
C LYS A 318 -1.69 18.91 -23.23
N LYS A 319 -0.92 17.93 -23.68
CA LYS A 319 0.22 18.06 -24.60
C LYS A 319 0.15 16.99 -25.69
N PRO A 320 0.79 17.16 -26.85
CA PRO A 320 1.08 16.04 -27.74
C PRO A 320 1.70 14.90 -26.91
N THR A 321 1.16 13.67 -27.03
CA THR A 321 1.54 12.59 -26.10
C THR A 321 1.77 11.28 -26.83
N VAL A 322 2.86 10.61 -26.51
CA VAL A 322 3.05 9.17 -26.70
C VAL A 322 2.79 8.50 -25.35
N GLN A 323 1.82 7.60 -25.30
CA GLN A 323 1.43 6.95 -24.04
C GLN A 323 1.70 5.45 -24.08
N ILE A 324 2.37 4.93 -23.06
CA ILE A 324 2.62 3.49 -22.84
C ILE A 324 1.81 3.07 -21.62
N ASP A 325 0.90 2.11 -21.78
CA ASP A 325 0.14 1.54 -20.67
C ASP A 325 -0.22 0.08 -20.96
N ILE A 326 -0.37 -0.72 -19.90
CA ILE A 326 -0.82 -2.11 -19.98
C ILE A 326 -2.34 -2.22 -20.01
N ASN A 327 -3.03 -1.21 -19.47
CA ASN A 327 -4.49 -1.15 -19.42
C ASN A 327 -5.03 -0.33 -20.60
N PRO A 328 -5.78 -0.93 -21.53
CA PRO A 328 -6.31 -0.23 -22.70
C PRO A 328 -7.23 0.93 -22.33
N LEU A 329 -7.92 0.89 -21.19
CA LEU A 329 -8.82 1.95 -20.72
C LEU A 329 -8.07 3.19 -20.23
N MET A 330 -6.76 3.09 -19.98
CA MET A 330 -5.93 4.24 -19.60
C MET A 330 -5.38 4.99 -20.81
N ILE A 331 -5.27 4.34 -21.98
CA ILE A 331 -4.83 5.01 -23.21
C ILE A 331 -5.85 6.06 -23.62
N ALA A 332 -5.37 7.30 -23.81
CA ALA A 332 -6.18 8.45 -24.20
C ALA A 332 -7.36 8.78 -23.25
N ARG A 333 -7.31 8.35 -22.00
CA ARG A 333 -8.41 8.52 -21.02
C ARG A 333 -8.80 9.99 -20.80
N ARG A 334 -7.84 10.91 -20.82
CA ARG A 334 -8.09 12.34 -20.52
C ARG A 334 -8.20 13.20 -21.77
N TYR A 335 -7.44 12.86 -22.80
CA TYR A 335 -7.44 13.55 -24.08
C TYR A 335 -6.84 12.64 -25.17
N PRO A 336 -7.12 12.90 -26.47
CA PRO A 336 -6.51 12.15 -27.55
C PRO A 336 -4.97 12.23 -27.52
N VAL A 337 -4.31 11.10 -27.76
CA VAL A 337 -2.84 11.00 -27.82
C VAL A 337 -2.37 10.78 -29.27
N GLU A 338 -1.13 11.18 -29.58
CA GLU A 338 -0.53 10.98 -30.91
C GLU A 338 -0.32 9.50 -31.22
N VAL A 339 0.18 8.76 -30.20
CA VAL A 339 0.35 7.30 -30.30
C VAL A 339 0.11 6.66 -28.93
N GLY A 340 -0.82 5.70 -28.88
CA GLY A 340 -1.02 4.82 -27.72
C GLY A 340 -0.33 3.49 -27.93
N LEU A 341 0.62 3.12 -27.09
CA LEU A 341 1.32 1.84 -27.10
C LEU A 341 0.77 0.96 -25.97
N LEU A 342 -0.09 0.00 -26.32
CA LEU A 342 -0.65 -0.94 -25.37
C LEU A 342 0.33 -2.09 -25.12
N GLY A 343 0.71 -2.30 -23.86
CA GLY A 343 1.57 -3.43 -23.48
C GLY A 343 2.44 -3.15 -22.26
N ASN A 344 3.27 -4.14 -21.95
CA ASN A 344 4.15 -4.10 -20.81
C ASN A 344 5.30 -3.09 -21.03
N SER A 345 5.44 -2.13 -20.11
CA SER A 345 6.51 -1.11 -20.15
C SER A 345 7.92 -1.73 -20.20
N ALA A 346 8.12 -2.91 -19.58
CA ALA A 346 9.39 -3.63 -19.62
C ALA A 346 9.79 -4.09 -21.04
N VAL A 347 8.81 -4.27 -21.92
CA VAL A 347 8.99 -4.68 -23.33
C VAL A 347 9.04 -3.44 -24.24
N LEU A 348 8.12 -2.49 -24.01
CA LEU A 348 7.94 -1.35 -24.93
C LEU A 348 9.04 -0.28 -24.80
N ILE A 349 9.54 0.00 -23.58
CA ILE A 349 10.61 0.98 -23.39
C ILE A 349 11.88 0.60 -24.15
N PRO A 350 12.43 -0.62 -24.05
CA PRO A 350 13.61 -1.01 -24.83
C PRO A 350 13.38 -0.97 -26.34
N LYS A 351 12.21 -1.40 -26.82
CA LYS A 351 11.85 -1.34 -28.25
C LYS A 351 11.85 0.10 -28.76
N LEU A 352 11.20 1.00 -28.04
CA LEU A 352 11.17 2.42 -28.39
C LEU A 352 12.58 3.03 -28.34
N THR A 353 13.36 2.72 -27.29
CA THR A 353 14.75 3.19 -27.15
C THR A 353 15.62 2.76 -28.33
N ALA A 354 15.42 1.55 -28.86
CA ALA A 354 16.16 1.07 -30.03
C ALA A 354 15.84 1.87 -31.31
N LYS A 355 14.60 2.34 -31.47
CA LYS A 355 14.08 2.98 -32.69
C LYS A 355 14.29 4.51 -32.73
N VAL A 356 14.26 5.20 -31.59
CA VAL A 356 14.45 6.66 -31.54
C VAL A 356 15.88 7.06 -31.94
N VAL A 357 16.02 8.22 -32.57
CA VAL A 357 17.32 8.81 -32.94
C VAL A 357 17.95 9.45 -31.69
N GLU A 358 19.26 9.33 -31.58
CA GLU A 358 20.01 9.99 -30.52
C GLU A 358 20.01 11.51 -30.74
N LYS A 359 19.66 12.26 -29.69
CA LYS A 359 19.62 13.72 -29.67
C LYS A 359 20.75 14.27 -28.81
N ASN A 360 21.41 15.28 -29.28
CA ASN A 360 22.42 16.01 -28.52
C ASN A 360 21.96 17.45 -28.27
N ASN A 361 20.89 17.59 -27.43
CA ASN A 361 20.36 18.92 -27.10
C ASN A 361 21.00 19.47 -25.81
N VAL A 362 22.27 19.89 -25.95
CA VAL A 362 23.09 20.41 -24.83
C VAL A 362 22.40 21.56 -24.09
N ASN A 363 21.78 22.49 -24.82
CA ASN A 363 21.11 23.65 -24.20
C ASN A 363 19.92 23.22 -23.32
N TYR A 364 19.16 22.22 -23.75
CA TYR A 364 18.03 21.71 -22.98
C TYR A 364 18.50 20.96 -21.72
N VAL A 365 19.55 20.14 -21.83
CA VAL A 365 20.17 19.46 -20.67
C VAL A 365 20.72 20.46 -19.65
N LEU A 366 21.37 21.56 -20.12
CA LEU A 366 21.83 22.63 -19.22
C LEU A 366 20.66 23.34 -18.51
N GLU A 367 19.56 23.60 -19.23
CA GLU A 367 18.34 24.17 -18.62
C GLU A 367 17.75 23.24 -17.53
N ILE A 368 17.64 21.93 -17.80
CA ILE A 368 17.19 20.93 -16.83
C ILE A 368 18.05 20.98 -15.56
N GLY A 369 19.38 20.97 -15.73
CA GLY A 369 20.32 21.03 -14.61
C GLY A 369 20.18 22.33 -13.78
N ARG A 370 20.02 23.47 -14.45
CA ARG A 370 19.83 24.78 -13.80
C ARG A 370 18.53 24.79 -12.96
N LEU A 371 17.42 24.32 -13.53
CA LEU A 371 16.13 24.28 -12.83
C LEU A 371 16.16 23.31 -11.63
N LYS A 372 16.75 22.13 -11.81
CA LYS A 372 16.96 21.19 -10.72
C LYS A 372 17.79 21.80 -9.59
N ARG A 373 18.90 22.48 -9.90
CA ARG A 373 19.73 23.12 -8.89
C ARG A 373 19.02 24.26 -8.17
N ALA A 374 18.25 25.08 -8.89
CA ALA A 374 17.44 26.14 -8.27
C ALA A 374 16.43 25.57 -7.27
N TRP A 375 15.79 24.45 -7.61
CA TRP A 375 14.86 23.74 -6.71
C TRP A 375 15.58 23.21 -5.46
N GLN A 376 16.75 22.58 -5.62
CA GLN A 376 17.54 22.09 -4.49
C GLN A 376 17.92 23.20 -3.51
N LEU A 377 18.37 24.35 -4.03
CA LEU A 377 18.71 25.52 -3.21
C LEU A 377 17.49 26.06 -2.45
N GLN A 378 16.30 26.00 -3.05
CA GLN A 378 15.07 26.37 -2.36
C GLN A 378 14.79 25.43 -1.20
N LEU A 379 14.87 24.09 -1.40
CA LEU A 379 14.66 23.10 -0.34
C LEU A 379 15.68 23.24 0.79
N GLU A 380 16.96 23.47 0.47
CA GLU A 380 18.01 23.73 1.46
C GLU A 380 17.67 24.96 2.34
N LYS A 381 17.16 26.03 1.72
CA LYS A 381 16.74 27.25 2.44
C LYS A 381 15.51 27.05 3.33
N GLU A 382 14.57 26.17 2.91
CA GLU A 382 13.36 25.87 3.68
C GLU A 382 13.64 25.02 4.92
N ALA A 383 14.70 24.21 4.89
CA ALA A 383 15.12 23.32 6.00
C ALA A 383 15.86 24.08 7.11
N ASP A 384 15.18 25.05 7.75
CA ASP A 384 15.74 25.90 8.80
C ASP A 384 15.72 25.18 10.16
N PRO A 385 16.90 24.89 10.77
CA PRO A 385 17.00 24.20 12.05
C PRO A 385 16.73 25.09 13.27
N SER A 386 16.52 26.40 13.09
CA SER A 386 16.41 27.37 14.20
C SER A 386 14.99 27.55 14.72
N THR A 387 13.97 26.95 14.07
CA THR A 387 12.55 27.18 14.38
C THR A 387 12.00 26.16 15.36
N ASN A 388 11.16 26.63 16.30
CA ASN A 388 10.36 25.81 17.21
C ASN A 388 8.92 26.38 17.27
N PRO A 389 7.87 25.56 17.09
CA PRO A 389 7.92 24.13 16.74
C PRO A 389 8.69 23.82 15.46
N ILE A 390 9.11 22.57 15.31
CA ILE A 390 10.04 22.14 14.28
C ILE A 390 9.39 22.20 12.90
N ARG A 391 10.04 22.80 11.92
CA ARG A 391 9.52 22.84 10.54
C ARG A 391 9.59 21.50 9.83
N PRO A 392 8.52 21.08 9.15
CA PRO A 392 8.50 19.86 8.35
C PRO A 392 9.66 19.69 7.35
N PRO A 393 10.09 20.73 6.59
CA PRO A 393 11.25 20.62 5.70
C PRO A 393 12.54 20.19 6.42
N TYR A 394 12.78 20.69 7.63
CA TYR A 394 13.94 20.29 8.41
C TYR A 394 13.82 18.83 8.86
N ILE A 395 12.62 18.39 9.32
CA ILE A 395 12.38 16.99 9.68
C ILE A 395 12.70 16.09 8.49
N MET A 396 12.19 16.42 7.29
CA MET A 396 12.45 15.63 6.08
C MET A 396 13.93 15.63 5.71
N GLY A 397 14.65 16.73 5.86
CA GLY A 397 16.10 16.83 5.62
C GLY A 397 16.88 15.88 6.53
N VAL A 398 16.62 15.89 7.83
CA VAL A 398 17.27 14.99 8.80
C VAL A 398 16.94 13.52 8.50
N LEU A 399 15.68 13.19 8.22
CA LEU A 399 15.28 11.83 7.86
C LEU A 399 15.96 11.38 6.55
N ASN A 400 16.05 12.26 5.55
CA ASN A 400 16.69 11.95 4.27
C ASN A 400 18.19 11.62 4.43
N GLU A 401 18.87 12.29 5.35
CA GLU A 401 20.28 12.06 5.65
C GLU A 401 20.51 10.77 6.42
N LYS A 402 19.68 10.50 7.44
CA LYS A 402 19.89 9.44 8.43
C LYS A 402 19.33 8.07 8.04
N ILE A 403 18.26 8.04 7.23
CA ILE A 403 17.60 6.79 6.82
C ILE A 403 18.50 6.02 5.85
N ALA A 404 18.58 4.69 6.03
CA ALA A 404 19.41 3.81 5.21
C ALA A 404 19.07 3.91 3.72
N ASP A 405 20.08 3.74 2.87
CA ASP A 405 19.96 3.85 1.41
C ASP A 405 19.07 2.77 0.80
N ASP A 406 18.76 1.73 1.55
CA ASP A 406 17.88 0.63 1.15
C ASP A 406 16.59 0.54 1.99
N ALA A 407 16.30 1.52 2.83
CA ALA A 407 15.11 1.51 3.70
C ALA A 407 13.80 1.31 2.92
N ILE A 408 12.81 0.73 3.60
CA ILE A 408 11.42 0.72 3.13
C ILE A 408 10.67 1.79 3.90
N ILE A 409 10.02 2.70 3.19
CA ILE A 409 9.29 3.83 3.75
C ILE A 409 7.80 3.62 3.55
N SER A 410 7.06 3.47 4.63
CA SER A 410 5.61 3.51 4.62
C SER A 410 5.14 4.92 4.95
N LEU A 411 4.37 5.49 4.06
CA LEU A 411 3.93 6.88 4.16
C LEU A 411 2.43 6.94 4.42
N ASP A 412 2.04 7.65 5.47
CA ASP A 412 0.64 7.95 5.74
C ASP A 412 0.16 9.15 4.92
N VAL A 413 -1.15 9.38 4.90
CA VAL A 413 -1.79 10.45 4.14
C VAL A 413 -2.03 11.68 5.03
N GLY A 414 -1.78 12.86 4.48
CA GLY A 414 -1.90 14.15 5.16
C GLY A 414 -0.76 15.10 4.79
N GLU A 415 -0.50 16.11 5.60
CA GLU A 415 0.60 17.05 5.36
C GLU A 415 1.99 16.37 5.35
N ASN A 416 2.18 15.31 6.15
CA ASN A 416 3.37 14.48 6.13
C ASN A 416 3.70 13.96 4.72
N CYS A 417 2.68 13.51 3.99
CA CYS A 417 2.77 13.05 2.61
C CYS A 417 3.19 14.20 1.66
N TRP A 418 2.63 15.40 1.84
CA TRP A 418 2.96 16.57 1.03
C TRP A 418 4.43 16.97 1.24
N TRP A 419 4.90 17.05 2.49
CA TRP A 419 6.27 17.37 2.83
C TRP A 419 7.26 16.30 2.36
N PHE A 420 6.89 15.02 2.48
CA PHE A 420 7.71 13.93 1.94
C PHE A 420 7.89 14.04 0.42
N GLY A 421 6.80 14.22 -0.32
CA GLY A 421 6.85 14.34 -1.77
C GLY A 421 7.76 15.46 -2.24
N ARG A 422 7.74 16.59 -1.52
CA ARG A 422 8.48 17.80 -1.82
C ARG A 422 9.94 17.75 -1.35
N ASN A 423 10.19 17.37 -0.09
CA ASN A 423 11.46 17.60 0.60
C ASN A 423 12.31 16.34 0.82
N PHE A 424 11.76 15.13 0.59
CA PHE A 424 12.53 13.90 0.75
C PHE A 424 13.08 13.43 -0.58
N GLY A 425 14.41 13.25 -0.70
CA GLY A 425 15.08 12.69 -1.87
C GLY A 425 15.19 11.17 -1.78
N MET A 426 14.46 10.45 -2.62
CA MET A 426 14.53 8.98 -2.65
C MET A 426 15.81 8.49 -3.30
N LYS A 427 16.44 7.49 -2.68
CA LYS A 427 17.60 6.77 -3.20
C LYS A 427 17.16 5.53 -3.98
N LYS A 428 17.93 5.11 -4.96
CA LYS A 428 17.58 4.05 -5.92
C LYS A 428 17.15 2.72 -5.29
N THR A 429 17.69 2.37 -4.13
CA THR A 429 17.41 1.10 -3.45
C THR A 429 16.30 1.20 -2.42
N GLN A 430 15.89 2.41 -2.05
CA GLN A 430 14.73 2.63 -1.19
C GLN A 430 13.43 2.27 -1.91
N LYS A 431 12.43 1.89 -1.14
CA LYS A 431 11.07 1.68 -1.65
C LYS A 431 10.08 2.47 -0.80
N MET A 432 9.05 2.98 -1.44
CA MET A 432 7.95 3.68 -0.78
C MET A 432 6.65 2.91 -1.00
N VAL A 433 5.80 2.90 0.02
CA VAL A 433 4.41 2.40 -0.06
C VAL A 433 3.48 3.37 0.65
N MET A 434 2.29 3.60 0.07
CA MET A 434 1.28 4.52 0.61
C MET A 434 -0.11 4.16 0.09
N SER A 435 -1.15 4.73 0.70
CA SER A 435 -2.49 4.79 0.11
C SER A 435 -2.48 5.87 -0.99
N GLY A 436 -2.50 5.42 -2.24
CA GLY A 436 -2.28 6.31 -3.38
C GLY A 436 -3.56 6.93 -3.94
N THR A 437 -4.48 6.10 -4.38
CA THR A 437 -5.71 6.53 -5.07
C THR A 437 -6.85 6.80 -4.11
N LEU A 438 -7.05 5.92 -3.11
CA LEU A 438 -8.05 6.15 -2.05
C LEU A 438 -7.61 7.31 -1.14
N ALA A 439 -6.29 7.48 -0.97
CA ALA A 439 -5.70 8.53 -0.15
C ALA A 439 -6.25 8.55 1.29
N THR A 440 -6.38 7.36 1.90
CA THR A 440 -6.89 7.24 3.27
C THR A 440 -5.77 7.42 4.30
N MET A 441 -6.07 8.15 5.35
CA MET A 441 -5.28 8.17 6.59
C MET A 441 -5.29 6.79 7.25
N GLY A 442 -4.30 6.51 8.11
CA GLY A 442 -4.18 5.25 8.85
C GLY A 442 -3.36 4.16 8.15
N PHE A 443 -2.98 4.35 6.89
CA PHE A 443 -2.19 3.37 6.12
C PHE A 443 -0.74 3.23 6.63
N GLY A 444 -0.15 4.30 7.18
CA GLY A 444 1.29 4.39 7.45
C GLY A 444 1.83 3.26 8.33
N LEU A 445 1.26 3.07 9.52
CA LEU A 445 1.68 2.01 10.45
C LEU A 445 1.42 0.60 9.89
N PRO A 446 0.21 0.24 9.40
CA PRO A 446 -0.03 -1.05 8.77
C PRO A 446 0.92 -1.38 7.62
N GLY A 447 1.19 -0.40 6.75
CA GLY A 447 2.15 -0.54 5.65
C GLY A 447 3.57 -0.85 6.13
N ALA A 448 4.01 -0.20 7.23
CA ALA A 448 5.30 -0.49 7.85
C ALA A 448 5.34 -1.89 8.49
N LEU A 449 4.24 -2.35 9.14
CA LEU A 449 4.15 -3.70 9.68
C LEU A 449 4.29 -4.76 8.58
N ALA A 450 3.59 -4.58 7.46
CA ALA A 450 3.71 -5.47 6.31
C ALA A 450 5.13 -5.44 5.73
N ALA A 451 5.73 -4.25 5.58
CA ALA A 451 7.09 -4.10 5.08
C ALA A 451 8.12 -4.83 5.97
N ALA A 452 7.96 -4.79 7.30
CA ALA A 452 8.84 -5.48 8.24
C ALA A 452 8.77 -7.01 8.11
N LEU A 453 7.59 -7.56 7.79
CA LEU A 453 7.44 -9.00 7.52
C LEU A 453 8.05 -9.40 6.16
N ILE A 454 7.99 -8.52 5.16
CA ILE A 454 8.48 -8.79 3.80
C ILE A 454 10.01 -8.64 3.72
N PHE A 455 10.56 -7.64 4.42
CA PHE A 455 11.96 -7.24 4.36
C PHE A 455 12.60 -7.19 5.77
N PRO A 456 12.73 -8.34 6.46
CA PRO A 456 13.17 -8.37 7.86
C PRO A 456 14.59 -7.82 8.08
N ASP A 457 15.43 -7.85 7.05
CA ASP A 457 16.84 -7.41 7.13
C ASP A 457 17.02 -5.93 6.72
N ARG A 458 15.91 -5.21 6.41
CA ARG A 458 15.97 -3.81 5.98
C ARG A 458 15.41 -2.88 7.04
N GLN A 459 15.89 -1.65 7.04
CA GLN A 459 15.34 -0.61 7.89
C GLN A 459 13.91 -0.24 7.43
N ILE A 460 12.94 -0.31 8.34
CA ILE A 460 11.53 0.00 8.06
C ILE A 460 11.15 1.29 8.78
N VAL A 461 10.70 2.26 8.00
CA VAL A 461 10.34 3.60 8.47
C VAL A 461 8.89 3.89 8.12
N CYS A 462 8.12 4.36 9.09
CA CYS A 462 6.79 4.94 8.90
C CYS A 462 6.89 6.45 9.11
N ILE A 463 6.40 7.24 8.16
CA ILE A 463 6.26 8.69 8.29
C ILE A 463 4.77 9.01 8.29
N THR A 464 4.27 9.56 9.38
CA THR A 464 2.83 9.77 9.60
C THR A 464 2.56 11.09 10.30
N GLY A 465 1.33 11.57 10.21
CA GLY A 465 0.81 12.62 11.08
C GLY A 465 0.15 12.04 12.32
N ASP A 466 -0.05 12.88 13.33
CA ASP A 466 -0.76 12.54 14.57
C ASP A 466 -2.19 12.00 14.31
N GLY A 467 -2.95 12.66 13.44
CA GLY A 467 -4.29 12.21 13.06
C GLY A 467 -4.29 10.85 12.34
N GLY A 468 -3.35 10.62 11.42
CA GLY A 468 -3.24 9.35 10.69
C GLY A 468 -2.85 8.19 11.60
N LEU A 469 -1.85 8.39 12.46
CA LEU A 469 -1.41 7.34 13.37
C LEU A 469 -2.51 6.89 14.34
N THR A 470 -3.32 7.83 14.85
CA THR A 470 -4.39 7.49 15.82
C THR A 470 -5.44 6.55 15.26
N MET A 471 -5.67 6.50 13.94
CA MET A 471 -6.64 5.59 13.33
C MET A 471 -6.29 4.12 13.51
N CYS A 472 -4.99 3.77 13.44
CA CYS A 472 -4.51 2.39 13.57
C CYS A 472 -3.50 2.22 14.72
N LEU A 473 -3.48 3.14 15.69
CA LEU A 473 -2.49 3.18 16.79
C LEU A 473 -2.44 1.87 17.60
N GLY A 474 -3.59 1.22 17.79
CA GLY A 474 -3.69 -0.06 18.51
C GLY A 474 -2.81 -1.16 17.91
N ASP A 475 -2.52 -1.10 16.61
CA ASP A 475 -1.66 -2.08 15.93
C ASP A 475 -0.15 -1.86 16.13
N PHE A 476 0.26 -0.83 16.86
CA PHE A 476 1.61 -0.75 17.42
C PHE A 476 1.89 -1.94 18.38
N LEU A 477 0.85 -2.44 19.07
CA LEU A 477 0.93 -3.67 19.85
C LEU A 477 1.20 -4.91 18.97
N THR A 478 0.76 -4.88 17.72
CA THR A 478 1.08 -5.94 16.73
C THR A 478 2.57 -5.91 16.39
N ALA A 479 3.17 -4.72 16.24
CA ALA A 479 4.63 -4.61 16.07
C ALA A 479 5.37 -5.23 17.25
N HIS A 480 4.97 -4.94 18.48
CA HIS A 480 5.58 -5.50 19.68
C HIS A 480 5.40 -7.03 19.75
N LYS A 481 4.18 -7.52 19.50
CA LYS A 481 3.85 -8.97 19.53
C LYS A 481 4.74 -9.80 18.61
N TYR A 482 5.02 -9.30 17.41
CA TYR A 482 5.80 -10.03 16.40
C TYR A 482 7.27 -9.59 16.32
N GLY A 483 7.73 -8.74 17.24
CA GLY A 483 9.11 -8.27 17.29
C GLY A 483 9.54 -7.48 16.04
N LEU A 484 8.62 -6.72 15.45
CA LEU A 484 8.86 -5.95 14.22
C LEU A 484 9.47 -4.58 14.58
N PRO A 485 10.76 -4.31 14.27
CA PRO A 485 11.46 -3.11 14.72
C PRO A 485 11.14 -1.88 13.85
N VAL A 486 9.87 -1.61 13.59
CA VAL A 486 9.42 -0.46 12.80
C VAL A 486 9.74 0.87 13.50
N LYS A 487 10.12 1.89 12.73
CA LYS A 487 10.44 3.25 13.21
C LYS A 487 9.37 4.21 12.74
N VAL A 488 8.53 4.66 13.66
CA VAL A 488 7.40 5.55 13.37
C VAL A 488 7.79 6.97 13.74
N PHE A 489 7.89 7.86 12.75
CA PHE A 489 8.12 9.28 12.92
C PHE A 489 6.79 10.01 12.78
N VAL A 490 6.32 10.57 13.89
CA VAL A 490 5.03 11.27 13.97
C VAL A 490 5.28 12.76 13.85
N MET A 491 4.78 13.35 12.78
CA MET A 491 4.73 14.81 12.62
C MET A 491 3.51 15.33 13.38
N ASN A 492 3.69 15.62 14.68
CA ASN A 492 2.63 15.98 15.61
C ASN A 492 2.39 17.49 15.60
N ASN A 493 1.49 17.96 14.77
CA ASN A 493 1.07 19.35 14.72
C ASN A 493 -0.27 19.61 15.45
N LYS A 494 -0.83 18.58 16.11
CA LYS A 494 -2.08 18.59 16.88
C LYS A 494 -3.30 19.04 16.07
N ARG A 495 -3.29 18.73 14.76
CA ARG A 495 -4.31 19.19 13.81
C ARG A 495 -4.44 18.29 12.59
N LEU A 496 -5.61 18.31 12.00
CA LEU A 496 -5.81 17.91 10.61
C LEU A 496 -5.34 19.04 9.69
N GLY A 497 -4.00 19.20 9.59
CA GLY A 497 -3.37 20.37 9.01
C GLY A 497 -3.74 20.61 7.54
N MET A 498 -3.83 19.55 6.73
CA MET A 498 -4.24 19.65 5.32
C MET A 498 -5.66 20.22 5.22
N ILE A 499 -6.61 19.70 6.00
CA ILE A 499 -8.02 20.15 6.00
C ILE A 499 -8.12 21.60 6.47
N MET A 500 -7.36 21.97 7.50
CA MET A 500 -7.30 23.37 7.96
C MET A 500 -6.85 24.32 6.83
N GLN A 501 -5.87 23.91 6.03
CA GLN A 501 -5.40 24.74 4.91
C GLN A 501 -6.43 24.80 3.78
N GLU A 502 -7.07 23.69 3.47
CA GLU A 502 -8.15 23.64 2.46
C GLU A 502 -9.32 24.55 2.85
N GLN A 503 -9.77 24.50 4.10
CA GLN A 503 -10.79 25.42 4.63
C GLN A 503 -10.40 26.89 4.38
N LYS A 504 -9.15 27.26 4.66
CA LYS A 504 -8.66 28.63 4.44
C LYS A 504 -8.62 29.02 2.97
N VAL A 505 -8.16 28.11 2.08
CA VAL A 505 -8.07 28.36 0.63
C VAL A 505 -9.47 28.57 0.04
N GLU A 506 -10.44 27.77 0.49
CA GLU A 506 -11.86 27.89 0.08
C GLU A 506 -12.59 29.07 0.74
N GLY A 507 -11.93 29.81 1.63
CA GLY A 507 -12.52 30.96 2.33
C GLY A 507 -13.36 30.61 3.57
N TYR A 508 -13.27 29.36 4.07
CA TYR A 508 -13.95 28.95 5.28
C TYR A 508 -13.10 29.22 6.52
N SER A 509 -13.77 29.41 7.65
CA SER A 509 -13.11 29.45 8.95
C SER A 509 -12.56 28.06 9.32
N SER A 510 -11.39 28.01 9.91
CA SER A 510 -10.84 26.77 10.48
C SER A 510 -11.76 26.28 11.61
N TRP A 511 -12.32 25.07 11.46
CA TRP A 511 -13.22 24.50 12.44
C TRP A 511 -13.15 22.97 12.46
N GLN A 512 -13.16 22.37 13.67
CA GLN A 512 -13.08 20.91 13.90
C GLN A 512 -11.83 20.25 13.31
N THR A 513 -10.74 20.98 13.20
CA THR A 513 -9.45 20.47 12.70
C THR A 513 -8.41 20.31 13.81
N GLU A 514 -8.71 20.75 15.02
CA GLU A 514 -7.80 20.59 16.18
C GLU A 514 -7.92 19.18 16.75
N LEU A 515 -6.78 18.58 17.07
CA LEU A 515 -6.69 17.28 17.72
C LEU A 515 -6.22 17.48 19.17
N HIS A 516 -6.63 16.58 20.06
CA HIS A 516 -6.17 16.57 21.44
C HIS A 516 -4.66 16.31 21.52
N ASP A 517 -3.98 17.01 22.40
CA ASP A 517 -2.55 16.78 22.67
C ASP A 517 -2.37 15.41 23.36
N PHE A 518 -1.68 14.52 22.68
CA PHE A 518 -1.47 13.14 23.11
C PHE A 518 0.02 12.80 23.00
N SER A 519 0.58 12.14 24.02
CA SER A 519 1.96 11.69 24.00
C SER A 519 2.10 10.33 23.32
N PHE A 520 2.48 10.32 22.06
CA PHE A 520 2.77 9.08 21.33
C PHE A 520 4.02 8.37 21.87
N ALA A 521 4.96 9.12 22.44
CA ALA A 521 6.16 8.55 23.07
C ALA A 521 5.79 7.72 24.30
N ASP A 522 4.94 8.26 25.22
CA ASP A 522 4.50 7.53 26.39
C ASP A 522 3.64 6.30 26.04
N PHE A 523 2.83 6.41 24.99
CA PHE A 523 2.09 5.25 24.45
C PHE A 523 3.04 4.15 23.99
N ALA A 524 4.12 4.50 23.27
CA ALA A 524 5.11 3.51 22.82
C ALA A 524 5.77 2.80 24.00
N GLU A 525 6.19 3.53 25.03
CA GLU A 525 6.79 2.97 26.24
C GLU A 525 5.81 2.03 26.98
N SER A 526 4.57 2.48 27.21
CA SER A 526 3.54 1.68 27.88
C SER A 526 3.16 0.42 27.08
N SER A 527 3.38 0.43 25.78
CA SER A 527 3.15 -0.70 24.87
C SER A 527 4.34 -1.66 24.75
N GLY A 528 5.43 -1.45 25.50
CA GLY A 528 6.64 -2.27 25.45
C GLY A 528 7.63 -1.92 24.33
N GLY A 529 7.34 -0.86 23.56
CA GLY A 529 8.21 -0.32 22.53
C GLY A 529 9.28 0.64 23.08
N PHE A 530 9.69 1.60 22.27
CA PHE A 530 10.59 2.69 22.64
C PHE A 530 9.98 4.01 22.18
N GLY A 531 9.80 4.94 23.11
CA GLY A 531 9.24 6.27 22.87
C GLY A 531 10.28 7.37 22.96
N ILE A 532 10.25 8.32 22.04
CA ILE A 532 11.11 9.50 22.06
C ILE A 532 10.25 10.73 21.76
N LYS A 533 10.20 11.68 22.70
CA LYS A 533 9.60 12.99 22.45
C LYS A 533 10.67 13.96 21.96
N VAL A 534 10.35 14.76 20.95
CA VAL A 534 11.21 15.79 20.37
C VAL A 534 10.42 17.10 20.30
N SER A 535 10.83 18.09 21.10
CA SER A 535 10.18 19.40 21.15
C SER A 535 11.07 20.53 20.63
N GLN A 536 12.37 20.29 20.51
CA GLN A 536 13.34 21.29 20.05
C GLN A 536 14.10 20.76 18.82
N ALA A 537 14.32 21.63 17.84
CA ALA A 537 15.00 21.24 16.58
C ALA A 537 16.39 20.62 16.81
N GLN A 538 17.13 21.09 17.82
CA GLN A 538 18.47 20.61 18.16
C GLN A 538 18.48 19.17 18.68
N GLU A 539 17.35 18.65 19.15
CA GLU A 539 17.22 17.28 19.66
C GLU A 539 16.96 16.26 18.55
N LEU A 540 16.50 16.73 17.37
CA LEU A 540 15.92 15.89 16.32
C LEU A 540 16.93 14.87 15.78
N GLU A 541 18.14 15.30 15.41
CA GLU A 541 19.16 14.40 14.86
C GLU A 541 19.53 13.28 15.83
N GLY A 542 19.76 13.63 17.10
CA GLY A 542 20.08 12.64 18.14
C GLY A 542 18.91 11.70 18.44
N ALA A 543 17.67 12.18 18.36
CA ALA A 543 16.47 11.36 18.51
C ALA A 543 16.31 10.36 17.36
N VAL A 544 16.51 10.81 16.11
CA VAL A 544 16.50 9.95 14.92
C VAL A 544 17.57 8.88 15.02
N ASP A 545 18.81 9.24 15.37
CA ASP A 545 19.91 8.28 15.55
C ASP A 545 19.59 7.20 16.60
N ARG A 546 19.01 7.59 17.74
CA ARG A 546 18.58 6.64 18.79
C ARG A 546 17.46 5.72 18.29
N ALA A 547 16.48 6.27 17.60
CA ALA A 547 15.36 5.52 17.05
C ALA A 547 15.84 4.47 16.04
N LEU A 548 16.68 4.87 15.09
CA LEU A 548 17.18 3.98 14.03
C LEU A 548 18.07 2.85 14.56
N LYS A 549 18.78 3.05 15.69
CA LYS A 549 19.60 2.04 16.36
C LYS A 549 18.81 1.08 17.25
N SER A 550 17.58 1.41 17.62
CA SER A 550 16.76 0.56 18.49
C SER A 550 16.33 -0.73 17.80
N ASN A 551 16.35 -1.86 18.49
CA ASN A 551 15.81 -3.14 18.01
C ASN A 551 14.32 -3.32 18.37
N LYS A 552 13.70 -2.32 19.03
CA LYS A 552 12.28 -2.33 19.39
C LYS A 552 11.46 -1.56 18.36
N PRO A 553 10.16 -1.83 18.24
CA PRO A 553 9.24 -0.88 17.60
C PRO A 553 9.35 0.47 18.33
N THR A 554 9.49 1.55 17.57
CA THR A 554 9.84 2.86 18.12
C THR A 554 8.90 3.92 17.58
N ILE A 555 8.44 4.85 18.44
CA ILE A 555 7.74 6.06 18.03
C ILE A 555 8.59 7.27 18.41
N VAL A 556 8.88 8.11 17.43
CA VAL A 556 9.45 9.44 17.62
C VAL A 556 8.33 10.46 17.43
N ASP A 557 7.90 11.06 18.52
CA ASP A 557 6.83 12.06 18.58
C ASP A 557 7.43 13.46 18.46
N ILE A 558 7.27 14.10 17.28
CA ILE A 558 7.94 15.34 16.92
C ILE A 558 6.95 16.50 16.92
N ASP A 559 7.12 17.47 17.83
CA ASP A 559 6.33 18.70 17.83
C ASP A 559 6.60 19.50 16.56
N THR A 560 5.59 19.56 15.70
CA THR A 560 5.72 20.07 14.33
C THR A 560 4.97 21.38 14.15
N ASP A 561 5.57 22.34 13.45
CA ASP A 561 4.93 23.62 13.12
C ASP A 561 3.69 23.39 12.23
N PRO A 562 2.49 23.80 12.68
CA PRO A 562 1.25 23.66 11.90
C PRO A 562 1.15 24.65 10.74
N LYS A 563 2.08 25.57 10.59
CA LYS A 563 2.05 26.57 9.53
C LYS A 563 2.66 26.00 8.25
N ARG A 564 1.92 26.11 7.15
CA ARG A 564 2.44 25.83 5.83
C ARG A 564 3.05 27.12 5.28
N PHE A 565 4.37 27.17 5.24
CA PHE A 565 5.09 28.26 4.59
C PHE A 565 5.20 27.94 3.10
N MET A 566 4.32 28.53 2.28
CA MET A 566 4.58 28.64 0.86
C MET A 566 5.27 29.96 0.62
N THR A 567 6.52 29.92 0.21
CA THR A 567 7.26 31.08 -0.33
C THR A 567 7.04 31.18 -1.82
#